data_09d81f8bc98446fb8862aeb4d38d6eeb
#
_entry.id   09d81f8bc98446fb8862aeb4d38d6eeb
#
_cell.length_a   1.000
_cell.length_b   1.000
_cell.length_c   1.000
_cell.angle_alpha   90.00
_cell.angle_beta   90.00
_cell.angle_gamma   90.00
#
_symmetry.space_group_name_H-M   'P 1'
#
loop_
_entity.id
_entity.type
_entity.pdbx_description
1 polymer ?
#
loop_
_entity_poly.entity_id
_entity_poly.type
_entity_poly.pdbx_seq_one_letter_code
_entity_poly.pdbx_strand_id
1 'polypeptide(L)'
;HALSLVDLDSVTDKAVGSFSKGMRQRVKLAAALVNDPQILILDEPLSGLDPVQRNRMIQLFHDLGSQGKCVLISSHILDEVARIGSQVLVIAQGRLAASGDYRDLRTLMEDQPHVIQITTNQPRKLGAALLEQEIIEGITIEQDKLNITTSRIDSFERSIAPIAKALN
;
A
#
# COMPACT_ATOMS: atom_id res chain seq x y z
N HIS A 1 -14.51 -27.71 -5.57
CA HIS A 1 -14.05 -27.19 -4.27
C HIS A 1 -13.11 -25.97 -4.42
N ALA A 2 -11.99 -26.07 -5.17
CA ALA A 2 -11.08 -24.93 -5.32
C ALA A 2 -11.72 -23.70 -6.00
N LEU A 3 -12.62 -23.89 -6.97
CA LEU A 3 -13.35 -22.79 -7.59
C LEU A 3 -14.35 -22.13 -6.64
N SER A 4 -14.95 -22.88 -5.73
CA SER A 4 -15.83 -22.34 -4.68
C SER A 4 -15.09 -21.41 -3.73
N LEU A 5 -13.84 -21.75 -3.36
CA LEU A 5 -13.01 -20.91 -2.48
C LEU A 5 -12.74 -19.52 -3.07
N VAL A 6 -12.76 -19.41 -4.39
CA VAL A 6 -12.48 -18.16 -5.10
C VAL A 6 -13.72 -17.55 -5.79
N ASP A 7 -14.94 -18.02 -5.44
CA ASP A 7 -16.20 -17.48 -5.93
C ASP A 7 -16.34 -17.54 -7.47
N LEU A 8 -16.05 -18.72 -8.04
CA LEU A 8 -16.17 -18.98 -9.48
C LEU A 8 -17.11 -20.15 -9.85
N ASP A 9 -17.93 -20.62 -8.91
CA ASP A 9 -18.86 -21.76 -9.13
C ASP A 9 -19.85 -21.49 -10.26
N SER A 10 -20.33 -20.25 -10.37
CA SER A 10 -21.36 -19.86 -11.35
C SER A 10 -20.87 -19.80 -12.79
N VAL A 11 -19.58 -19.98 -13.03
CA VAL A 11 -18.95 -19.81 -14.36
C VAL A 11 -18.07 -20.99 -14.78
N THR A 12 -18.24 -22.15 -14.13
CA THR A 12 -17.45 -23.37 -14.40
C THR A 12 -17.52 -23.85 -15.83
N ASP A 13 -18.66 -23.62 -16.51
CA ASP A 13 -18.90 -24.05 -17.88
C ASP A 13 -18.35 -23.08 -18.94
N LYS A 14 -17.77 -21.95 -18.51
CA LYS A 14 -17.28 -20.94 -19.45
C LYS A 14 -15.79 -21.12 -19.70
N ALA A 15 -15.36 -20.84 -20.92
CA ALA A 15 -13.95 -20.84 -21.27
C ALA A 15 -13.20 -19.71 -20.56
N VAL A 16 -12.04 -19.99 -19.98
CA VAL A 16 -11.20 -19.01 -19.26
C VAL A 16 -10.84 -17.80 -20.13
N GLY A 17 -10.77 -17.97 -21.45
CA GLY A 17 -10.54 -16.89 -22.41
C GLY A 17 -11.59 -15.78 -22.36
N SER A 18 -12.83 -16.08 -21.95
CA SER A 18 -13.91 -15.10 -21.81
C SER A 18 -13.93 -14.38 -20.46
N PHE A 19 -13.03 -14.72 -19.55
CA PHE A 19 -13.00 -14.19 -18.19
C PHE A 19 -12.42 -12.78 -18.13
N SER A 20 -12.93 -11.97 -17.19
CA SER A 20 -12.34 -10.69 -16.83
C SER A 20 -10.93 -10.88 -16.25
N LYS A 21 -10.16 -9.80 -16.13
CA LYS A 21 -8.82 -9.83 -15.48
C LYS A 21 -8.91 -10.42 -14.07
N GLY A 22 -9.87 -9.95 -13.25
CA GLY A 22 -10.09 -10.43 -11.90
C GLY A 22 -10.53 -11.89 -11.82
N MET A 23 -11.39 -12.36 -12.75
CA MET A 23 -11.76 -13.77 -12.83
C MET A 23 -10.55 -14.65 -13.19
N ARG A 24 -9.72 -14.24 -14.15
CA ARG A 24 -8.49 -14.97 -14.48
C ARG A 24 -7.50 -15.03 -13.30
N GLN A 25 -7.40 -13.96 -12.51
CA GLN A 25 -6.57 -13.95 -11.31
C GLN A 25 -7.09 -14.96 -10.27
N ARG A 26 -8.39 -15.01 -10.05
CA ARG A 26 -9.02 -15.99 -9.14
C ARG A 26 -8.88 -17.43 -9.62
N VAL A 27 -8.90 -17.69 -10.94
CA VAL A 27 -8.60 -19.02 -11.50
C VAL A 27 -7.16 -19.45 -11.17
N LYS A 28 -6.17 -18.54 -11.28
CA LYS A 28 -4.79 -18.85 -10.91
C LYS A 28 -4.69 -19.22 -9.43
N LEU A 29 -5.37 -18.48 -8.55
CA LEU A 29 -5.43 -18.79 -7.13
C LEU A 29 -6.09 -20.13 -6.87
N ALA A 30 -7.24 -20.42 -7.52
CA ALA A 30 -7.89 -21.73 -7.44
C ALA A 30 -6.95 -22.87 -7.86
N ALA A 31 -6.21 -22.67 -8.95
CA ALA A 31 -5.24 -23.67 -9.43
C ALA A 31 -4.13 -23.93 -8.42
N ALA A 32 -3.64 -22.89 -7.73
CA ALA A 32 -2.66 -23.04 -6.66
C ALA A 32 -3.20 -23.80 -5.44
N LEU A 33 -4.51 -23.75 -5.20
CA LEU A 33 -5.17 -24.41 -4.06
C LEU A 33 -5.65 -25.85 -4.33
N VAL A 34 -5.66 -26.31 -5.58
CA VAL A 34 -6.22 -27.63 -5.96
C VAL A 34 -5.61 -28.78 -5.16
N ASN A 35 -4.32 -28.75 -4.91
CA ASN A 35 -3.58 -29.82 -4.21
C ASN A 35 -3.46 -29.59 -2.71
N ASP A 36 -4.25 -28.71 -2.14
CA ASP A 36 -4.25 -28.38 -0.71
C ASP A 36 -2.83 -28.14 -0.12
N PRO A 37 -2.03 -27.20 -0.68
CA PRO A 37 -0.65 -27.02 -0.29
C PRO A 37 -0.50 -26.54 1.16
N GLN A 38 0.59 -26.93 1.82
CA GLN A 38 0.96 -26.42 3.14
C GLN A 38 1.64 -25.04 3.06
N ILE A 39 2.28 -24.72 1.93
CA ILE A 39 2.95 -23.46 1.66
C ILE A 39 2.39 -22.88 0.38
N LEU A 40 1.94 -21.63 0.43
CA LEU A 40 1.38 -20.90 -0.69
C LEU A 40 2.19 -19.61 -0.91
N ILE A 41 2.76 -19.44 -2.09
CA ILE A 41 3.52 -18.24 -2.47
C ILE A 41 2.76 -17.54 -3.60
N LEU A 42 2.32 -16.31 -3.34
CA LEU A 42 1.45 -15.56 -4.24
C LEU A 42 2.07 -14.20 -4.56
N ASP A 43 2.24 -13.94 -5.84
CA ASP A 43 2.72 -12.66 -6.32
C ASP A 43 1.56 -11.79 -6.81
N GLU A 44 1.35 -10.64 -6.13
CA GLU A 44 0.28 -9.67 -6.40
C GLU A 44 -1.12 -10.31 -6.60
N PRO A 45 -1.58 -11.21 -5.69
CA PRO A 45 -2.78 -12.01 -5.92
C PRO A 45 -4.07 -11.19 -5.96
N LEU A 46 -4.08 -9.99 -5.41
CA LEU A 46 -5.24 -9.09 -5.37
C LEU A 46 -5.31 -8.12 -6.56
N SER A 47 -4.31 -8.15 -7.44
CA SER A 47 -4.24 -7.25 -8.59
C SER A 47 -5.41 -7.46 -9.56
N GLY A 48 -6.11 -6.36 -9.90
CA GLY A 48 -7.24 -6.36 -10.84
C GLY A 48 -8.53 -6.94 -10.29
N LEU A 49 -8.62 -7.18 -8.98
CA LEU A 49 -9.88 -7.48 -8.29
C LEU A 49 -10.64 -6.21 -7.95
N ASP A 50 -11.96 -6.27 -8.02
CA ASP A 50 -12.82 -5.25 -7.44
C ASP A 50 -12.78 -5.29 -5.89
N PRO A 51 -13.24 -4.23 -5.18
CA PRO A 51 -13.16 -4.16 -3.72
C PRO A 51 -13.85 -5.32 -3.00
N VAL A 52 -14.96 -5.84 -3.52
CA VAL A 52 -15.70 -6.95 -2.90
C VAL A 52 -14.91 -8.25 -3.01
N GLN A 53 -14.40 -8.54 -4.20
CA GLN A 53 -13.60 -9.74 -4.43
C GLN A 53 -12.25 -9.68 -3.69
N ARG A 54 -11.65 -8.50 -3.62
CA ARG A 54 -10.43 -8.28 -2.82
C ARG A 54 -10.65 -8.63 -1.36
N ASN A 55 -11.74 -8.16 -0.74
CA ASN A 55 -12.06 -8.47 0.64
C ASN A 55 -12.27 -9.97 0.87
N ARG A 56 -12.96 -10.66 -0.06
CA ARG A 56 -13.15 -12.11 0.02
C ARG A 56 -11.82 -12.88 -0.05
N MET A 57 -10.90 -12.45 -0.93
CA MET A 57 -9.60 -13.10 -1.05
C MET A 57 -8.72 -12.86 0.18
N ILE A 58 -8.75 -11.66 0.78
CA ILE A 58 -8.08 -11.39 2.05
C ILE A 58 -8.61 -12.33 3.14
N GLN A 59 -9.92 -12.48 3.24
CA GLN A 59 -10.51 -13.42 4.21
C GLN A 59 -10.07 -14.87 3.96
N LEU A 60 -10.04 -15.30 2.69
CA LEU A 60 -9.53 -16.63 2.34
C LEU A 60 -8.07 -16.84 2.80
N PHE A 61 -7.21 -15.84 2.66
CA PHE A 61 -5.82 -15.94 3.13
C PHE A 61 -5.74 -16.06 4.65
N HIS A 62 -6.58 -15.35 5.40
CA HIS A 62 -6.69 -15.51 6.85
C HIS A 62 -7.18 -16.92 7.24
N ASP A 63 -8.19 -17.44 6.55
CA ASP A 63 -8.74 -18.76 6.82
C ASP A 63 -7.70 -19.85 6.56
N LEU A 64 -6.91 -19.73 5.50
CA LEU A 64 -5.79 -20.63 5.19
C LEU A 64 -4.70 -20.57 6.27
N GLY A 65 -4.34 -19.37 6.72
CA GLY A 65 -3.38 -19.17 7.81
C GLY A 65 -3.88 -19.77 9.14
N SER A 66 -5.17 -19.60 9.47
CA SER A 66 -5.78 -20.14 10.68
C SER A 66 -5.82 -21.69 10.68
N GLN A 67 -5.82 -22.30 9.49
CA GLN A 67 -5.70 -23.75 9.31
C GLN A 67 -4.25 -24.26 9.42
N GLY A 68 -3.28 -23.37 9.74
CA GLY A 68 -1.88 -23.72 9.90
C GLY A 68 -1.07 -23.71 8.60
N LYS A 69 -1.61 -23.20 7.49
CA LYS A 69 -0.86 -23.06 6.23
C LYS A 69 0.04 -21.84 6.27
N CYS A 70 1.21 -21.94 5.65
CA CYS A 70 2.10 -20.80 5.43
C CYS A 70 1.68 -20.07 4.14
N VAL A 71 1.24 -18.83 4.26
CA VAL A 71 0.81 -18.01 3.11
C VAL A 71 1.73 -16.80 2.99
N LEU A 72 2.56 -16.76 1.95
CA LEU A 72 3.45 -15.67 1.61
C LEU A 72 2.87 -14.88 0.43
N ILE A 73 2.64 -13.59 0.62
CA ILE A 73 1.97 -12.73 -0.36
C ILE A 73 2.83 -11.51 -0.62
N SER A 74 3.09 -11.20 -1.89
CA SER A 74 3.61 -9.90 -2.29
C SER A 74 2.48 -8.90 -2.55
N SER A 75 2.66 -7.66 -2.13
CA SER A 75 1.82 -6.52 -2.52
C SER A 75 2.63 -5.22 -2.44
N HIS A 76 2.33 -4.26 -3.32
CA HIS A 76 2.86 -2.91 -3.27
C HIS A 76 1.87 -1.91 -2.63
N ILE A 77 0.72 -2.40 -2.16
CA ILE A 77 -0.34 -1.59 -1.54
C ILE A 77 -0.31 -1.80 -0.03
N LEU A 78 0.10 -0.78 0.71
CA LEU A 78 0.25 -0.84 2.18
C LEU A 78 -1.04 -1.23 2.90
N ASP A 79 -2.20 -0.74 2.44
CA ASP A 79 -3.50 -1.11 3.02
C ASP A 79 -3.83 -2.60 2.88
N GLU A 80 -3.40 -3.24 1.79
CA GLU A 80 -3.53 -4.68 1.62
C GLU A 80 -2.64 -5.43 2.59
N VAL A 81 -1.36 -5.02 2.70
CA VAL A 81 -0.40 -5.62 3.63
C VAL A 81 -0.92 -5.57 5.06
N ALA A 82 -1.43 -4.40 5.49
CA ALA A 82 -2.01 -4.20 6.83
C ALA A 82 -3.18 -5.14 7.14
N ARG A 83 -3.92 -5.55 6.11
CA ARG A 83 -5.13 -6.37 6.21
C ARG A 83 -4.89 -7.86 6.03
N ILE A 84 -3.79 -8.25 5.37
CA ILE A 84 -3.47 -9.65 5.08
C ILE A 84 -2.79 -10.34 6.27
N GLY A 85 -1.83 -9.68 6.92
CA GLY A 85 -1.09 -10.31 8.01
C GLY A 85 -0.33 -9.33 8.87
N SER A 86 0.14 -9.80 10.02
CA SER A 86 0.95 -9.02 10.95
C SER A 86 2.45 -9.03 10.61
N GLN A 87 2.95 -10.13 10.05
CA GLN A 87 4.38 -10.26 9.72
C GLN A 87 4.67 -9.77 8.31
N VAL A 88 5.61 -8.87 8.19
CA VAL A 88 5.99 -8.21 6.93
C VAL A 88 7.48 -8.35 6.66
N LEU A 89 7.83 -8.58 5.40
CA LEU A 89 9.18 -8.51 4.87
C LEU A 89 9.24 -7.36 3.87
N VAL A 90 10.04 -6.35 4.14
CA VAL A 90 10.25 -5.22 3.22
C VAL A 90 11.48 -5.51 2.35
N ILE A 91 11.25 -5.58 1.04
CA ILE A 91 12.32 -5.81 0.06
C ILE A 91 12.54 -4.52 -0.74
N ALA A 92 13.78 -4.03 -0.76
CA ALA A 92 14.19 -2.88 -1.54
C ALA A 92 15.46 -3.20 -2.33
N GLN A 93 15.47 -2.90 -3.62
CA GLN A 93 16.62 -3.14 -4.52
C GLN A 93 17.15 -4.59 -4.45
N GLY A 94 16.25 -5.58 -4.34
CA GLY A 94 16.60 -7.00 -4.27
C GLY A 94 17.21 -7.44 -2.93
N ARG A 95 17.14 -6.62 -1.88
CA ARG A 95 17.65 -6.93 -0.53
C ARG A 95 16.54 -6.82 0.51
N LEU A 96 16.61 -7.65 1.53
CA LEU A 96 15.74 -7.52 2.71
C LEU A 96 16.14 -6.23 3.47
N ALA A 97 15.27 -5.24 3.45
CA ALA A 97 15.47 -3.96 4.11
C ALA A 97 14.98 -3.97 5.56
N ALA A 98 13.84 -4.62 5.83
CA ALA A 98 13.28 -4.76 7.17
C ALA A 98 12.40 -6.00 7.26
N SER A 99 12.21 -6.51 8.48
CA SER A 99 11.25 -7.57 8.79
C SER A 99 10.68 -7.38 10.19
N GLY A 100 9.39 -7.67 10.38
CA GLY A 100 8.77 -7.54 11.69
C GLY A 100 7.25 -7.45 11.63
N ASP A 101 6.63 -7.09 12.74
CA ASP A 101 5.21 -6.79 12.78
C ASP A 101 4.90 -5.53 11.95
N TYR A 102 3.81 -5.57 11.19
CA TYR A 102 3.40 -4.44 10.34
C TYR A 102 3.26 -3.14 11.14
N ARG A 103 2.72 -3.20 12.35
CA ARG A 103 2.48 -2.01 13.19
C ARG A 103 3.79 -1.36 13.61
N ASP A 104 4.78 -2.18 14.00
CA ASP A 104 6.10 -1.69 14.40
C ASP A 104 6.82 -1.05 13.20
N LEU A 105 6.79 -1.72 12.04
CA LEU A 105 7.37 -1.20 10.81
C LEU A 105 6.67 0.09 10.34
N ARG A 106 5.36 0.16 10.46
CA ARG A 106 4.59 1.36 10.10
C ARG A 106 4.98 2.54 10.98
N THR A 107 5.08 2.35 12.29
CA THR A 107 5.54 3.41 13.22
C THR A 107 6.92 3.92 12.83
N LEU A 108 7.86 3.03 12.51
CA LEU A 108 9.20 3.42 12.04
C LEU A 108 9.17 4.19 10.71
N MET A 109 8.19 3.93 9.86
CA MET A 109 7.99 4.67 8.60
C MET A 109 7.31 6.02 8.82
N GLU A 110 6.36 6.10 9.75
CA GLU A 110 5.65 7.34 10.12
C GLU A 110 6.58 8.32 10.86
N ASP A 111 7.59 7.83 11.57
CA ASP A 111 8.63 8.64 12.23
C ASP A 111 9.66 9.24 11.24
N GLN A 112 9.64 8.84 9.97
CA GLN A 112 10.51 9.45 8.96
C GLN A 112 9.91 10.79 8.49
N PRO A 113 10.72 11.85 8.43
CA PRO A 113 10.24 13.12 7.92
C PRO A 113 9.74 13.02 6.48
N HIS A 114 8.54 13.54 6.24
CA HIS A 114 7.98 13.64 4.89
C HIS A 114 8.70 14.72 4.09
N VAL A 115 9.03 14.42 2.83
CA VAL A 115 9.56 15.42 1.89
C VAL A 115 8.44 15.84 0.95
N ILE A 116 8.01 17.09 1.06
CA ILE A 116 6.93 17.68 0.27
C ILE A 116 7.51 18.67 -0.72
N GLN A 117 7.23 18.51 -2.01
CA GLN A 117 7.63 19.45 -3.03
C GLN A 117 6.48 20.38 -3.42
N ILE A 118 6.70 21.68 -3.33
CA ILE A 118 5.75 22.73 -3.75
C ILE A 118 6.37 23.55 -4.86
N THR A 119 5.62 23.73 -5.95
CA THR A 119 6.00 24.67 -7.02
C THR A 119 5.25 25.99 -6.83
N THR A 120 5.96 27.10 -6.81
CA THR A 120 5.39 28.44 -6.58
C THR A 120 6.23 29.51 -7.26
N ASN A 121 5.60 30.62 -7.64
CA ASN A 121 6.27 31.82 -8.18
C ASN A 121 6.95 32.66 -7.08
N GLN A 122 6.71 32.39 -5.79
CA GLN A 122 7.28 33.11 -4.66
C GLN A 122 7.95 32.16 -3.63
N PRO A 123 8.92 31.30 -4.04
CA PRO A 123 9.45 30.24 -3.18
C PRO A 123 10.10 30.77 -1.90
N ARG A 124 10.82 31.90 -1.98
CA ARG A 124 11.47 32.49 -0.81
C ARG A 124 10.50 33.04 0.22
N LYS A 125 9.41 33.69 -0.23
CA LYS A 125 8.39 34.23 0.68
C LYS A 125 7.61 33.11 1.36
N LEU A 126 7.19 32.10 0.57
CA LEU A 126 6.50 30.94 1.10
C LEU A 126 7.39 30.19 2.09
N GLY A 127 8.67 29.99 1.75
CA GLY A 127 9.62 29.33 2.62
C GLY A 127 9.81 30.03 3.97
N ALA A 128 9.97 31.37 3.95
CA ALA A 128 10.09 32.16 5.18
C ALA A 128 8.86 32.05 6.07
N ALA A 129 7.64 32.20 5.49
CA ALA A 129 6.40 32.10 6.23
C ALA A 129 6.16 30.69 6.83
N LEU A 130 6.63 29.65 6.14
CA LEU A 130 6.54 28.28 6.64
C LEU A 130 7.54 27.99 7.76
N LEU A 131 8.74 28.56 7.72
CA LEU A 131 9.75 28.42 8.80
C LEU A 131 9.27 29.01 10.14
N GLU A 132 8.43 30.05 10.09
CA GLU A 132 7.85 30.65 11.31
C GLU A 132 6.87 29.73 12.04
N GLN A 133 6.39 28.67 11.40
CA GLN A 133 5.32 27.79 11.96
C GLN A 133 5.85 26.68 12.87
N GLU A 134 7.16 26.51 13.05
CA GLU A 134 7.80 25.47 13.88
C GLU A 134 7.34 24.02 13.56
N ILE A 135 6.70 23.81 12.39
CA ILE A 135 6.21 22.50 11.93
C ILE A 135 7.12 21.89 10.88
N ILE A 136 8.19 22.60 10.53
CA ILE A 136 9.12 22.25 9.46
C ILE A 136 10.49 22.01 10.04
N GLU A 137 11.11 20.89 9.65
CA GLU A 137 12.45 20.49 10.07
C GLU A 137 13.52 20.95 9.09
N GLY A 138 13.14 21.12 7.81
CA GLY A 138 14.04 21.56 6.77
C GLY A 138 13.34 22.14 5.54
N ILE A 139 14.04 23.04 4.86
CA ILE A 139 13.61 23.63 3.60
C ILE A 139 14.79 23.72 2.64
N THR A 140 14.57 23.31 1.40
CA THR A 140 15.50 23.54 0.27
C THR A 140 14.75 24.23 -0.86
N ILE A 141 15.35 25.27 -1.44
CA ILE A 141 14.75 26.03 -2.55
C ILE A 141 15.58 25.79 -3.81
N GLU A 142 14.93 25.28 -4.85
CA GLU A 142 15.50 25.05 -6.16
C GLU A 142 14.64 25.75 -7.22
N GLN A 143 15.08 26.91 -7.71
CA GLN A 143 14.34 27.73 -8.67
C GLN A 143 12.93 28.09 -8.15
N ASP A 144 11.86 27.49 -8.73
CA ASP A 144 10.44 27.66 -8.39
C ASP A 144 9.92 26.56 -7.46
N LYS A 145 10.78 25.65 -7.01
CA LYS A 145 10.43 24.51 -6.18
C LYS A 145 10.93 24.67 -4.75
N LEU A 146 10.04 24.40 -3.81
CA LEU A 146 10.31 24.21 -2.40
C LEU A 146 10.26 22.72 -2.03
N ASN A 147 11.34 22.17 -1.53
CA ASN A 147 11.36 20.87 -0.88
C ASN A 147 11.33 21.09 0.63
N ILE A 148 10.27 20.63 1.27
CA ILE A 148 9.99 20.85 2.69
C ILE A 148 10.06 19.51 3.39
N THR A 149 10.79 19.44 4.49
CA THR A 149 10.89 18.25 5.34
C THR A 149 10.11 18.47 6.62
N THR A 150 9.17 17.58 6.95
CA THR A 150 8.36 17.65 8.18
C THR A 150 7.92 16.27 8.64
N SER A 151 7.96 16.01 9.95
CA SER A 151 7.34 14.84 10.59
C SER A 151 5.87 15.11 10.98
N ARG A 152 5.35 16.33 10.79
CA ARG A 152 4.00 16.75 11.18
C ARG A 152 3.10 17.01 9.98
N ILE A 153 2.88 16.00 9.14
CA ILE A 153 2.16 16.14 7.87
C ILE A 153 0.76 16.74 8.04
N ASP A 154 -0.03 16.28 9.01
CA ASP A 154 -1.40 16.77 9.25
C ASP A 154 -1.42 18.26 9.66
N SER A 155 -0.42 18.72 10.41
CA SER A 155 -0.28 20.11 10.82
C SER A 155 0.14 20.97 9.64
N PHE A 156 1.03 20.44 8.80
CA PHE A 156 1.47 21.10 7.58
C PHE A 156 0.32 21.29 6.59
N GLU A 157 -0.46 20.26 6.31
CA GLU A 157 -1.62 20.33 5.39
C GLU A 157 -2.64 21.38 5.82
N ARG A 158 -2.89 21.51 7.12
CA ARG A 158 -3.81 22.52 7.66
C ARG A 158 -3.26 23.95 7.55
N SER A 159 -1.95 24.14 7.62
CA SER A 159 -1.31 25.45 7.62
C SER A 159 -1.02 26.01 6.23
N ILE A 160 -0.77 25.14 5.24
CA ILE A 160 -0.30 25.58 3.93
C ILE A 160 -1.29 26.44 3.16
N ALA A 161 -2.60 26.11 3.20
CA ALA A 161 -3.62 26.84 2.44
C ALA A 161 -3.85 28.28 2.95
N PRO A 162 -3.95 28.55 4.27
CA PRO A 162 -3.99 29.93 4.80
C PRO A 162 -2.74 30.74 4.45
N ILE A 163 -1.53 30.15 4.58
CA ILE A 163 -0.26 30.83 4.30
C ILE A 163 -0.17 31.20 2.83
N ALA A 164 -0.49 30.25 1.93
CA ALA A 164 -0.46 30.52 0.49
C ALA A 164 -1.45 31.62 0.06
N LYS A 165 -2.63 31.70 0.71
CA LYS A 165 -3.59 32.77 0.48
C LYS A 165 -3.12 34.14 0.96
N ALA A 166 -2.36 34.21 2.04
CA ALA A 166 -1.83 35.46 2.59
C ALA A 166 -0.68 36.04 1.75
N LEU A 167 -0.08 35.25 0.87
CA LEU A 167 1.04 35.65 0.01
C LEU A 167 0.61 36.09 -1.40
N ASN A 168 -0.66 35.92 -1.76
CA ASN A 168 -1.26 36.43 -3.00
C ASN A 168 -1.90 37.79 -2.77
#